data_7decbfb0fbdf5cbc9cce8f61d1b7be27
#
_entry.id   7decbfb0fbdf5cbc9cce8f61d1b7be27
#
_cell.length_a   1.000
_cell.length_b   1.000
_cell.length_c   1.000
_cell.angle_alpha   90.00
_cell.angle_beta   90.00
_cell.angle_gamma   90.00
#
_symmetry.space_group_name_H-M   'P 1'
#
loop_
_entity.id
_entity.type
_entity.pdbx_description
1 polymer ?
#
loop_
_entity_poly.entity_id
_entity_poly.type
_entity_poly.pdbx_seq_one_letter_code
_entity_poly.pdbx_strand_id
1 'polypeptide(L)'
;MSRSRSRAIRSALFAGAVLLAAPLRAQGSASDDAARPVTLREAIDLAARNSPAAVQAHGLDRTAAAARRQALGAFVPNVNLTAGSGRTQGTTINNFNGQLTTLSGNPWSYNNGLGLSVDLFDGGRRFSEVNRIRATADVADVAAISARFDASLQIKQQFYAALAARESAAAAAAQLEQAEQQLKASSARVAAGVATKSDSLRSAIQVGNARLAVLTAENDLRVANAALTRVAGSTTTITASPTDSLDTPLMLPTEAELASLVVAGPAVKLAESNVAVARAAKRTQKSTYLPTLSMSYNYAFSQNSRGFTGGNLLLIGGNHASRQTLNFNIAYQLYNGFSREAQTVNLDVALTNAEAQLRDARLAGRQNLTSFLRLLQNAQARVQVQLAAIAAAEEDLRVQQQRYALGASTLLDLLTSQTQLNQARQALIQARFDGRVARAQLSSLLGREL
;
A
#
# COMPACT_ATOMS: atom_id res chain seq x y z
N MET A 1 -35.15 -60.34 -39.41
CA MET A 1 -35.96 -59.13 -39.27
C MET A 1 -35.54 -58.37 -38.05
N SER A 2 -35.22 -57.22 -38.30
CA SER A 2 -35.18 -55.89 -37.64
C SER A 2 -33.95 -55.63 -36.73
N ARG A 3 -32.91 -55.01 -37.20
CA ARG A 3 -32.51 -53.60 -37.48
C ARG A 3 -32.77 -52.65 -36.31
N SER A 4 -31.62 -52.04 -35.91
CA SER A 4 -31.47 -50.68 -35.38
C SER A 4 -31.73 -50.45 -33.87
N ARG A 5 -30.61 -50.22 -33.17
CA ARG A 5 -30.44 -49.11 -32.21
C ARG A 5 -28.99 -49.06 -31.67
N SER A 6 -28.08 -48.73 -32.56
CA SER A 6 -26.69 -48.35 -32.18
C SER A 6 -26.31 -47.05 -32.88
N ARG A 7 -26.93 -45.95 -32.46
CA ARG A 7 -26.54 -44.59 -32.88
C ARG A 7 -27.09 -43.59 -31.86
N ALA A 8 -26.43 -43.41 -30.74
CA ALA A 8 -26.71 -42.26 -29.89
C ALA A 8 -25.67 -42.09 -28.76
N ILE A 9 -24.37 -42.23 -28.99
CA ILE A 9 -23.32 -41.75 -28.07
C ILE A 9 -22.08 -41.39 -28.91
N ARG A 10 -22.21 -40.45 -29.82
CA ARG A 10 -21.09 -39.79 -30.52
C ARG A 10 -21.53 -38.45 -31.07
N SER A 11 -22.01 -37.55 -30.20
CA SER A 11 -22.30 -36.19 -30.63
C SER A 11 -22.49 -35.27 -29.42
N ALA A 12 -21.50 -35.16 -28.54
CA ALA A 12 -21.53 -34.18 -27.45
C ALA A 12 -20.12 -33.74 -27.08
N LEU A 13 -19.27 -33.45 -28.07
CA LEU A 13 -17.91 -32.89 -27.84
C LEU A 13 -17.48 -32.02 -29.02
N PHE A 14 -18.39 -31.24 -29.60
CA PHE A 14 -18.08 -30.17 -30.55
C PHE A 14 -19.21 -29.16 -30.55
N ALA A 15 -19.30 -28.34 -29.51
CA ALA A 15 -20.15 -27.15 -29.56
C ALA A 15 -19.52 -26.10 -28.67
N GLY A 16 -19.00 -25.08 -29.32
CA GLY A 16 -19.14 -23.73 -28.83
C GLY A 16 -17.90 -22.97 -28.40
N ALA A 17 -16.91 -22.84 -29.27
CA ALA A 17 -16.09 -21.63 -29.28
C ALA A 17 -16.77 -20.60 -30.19
N VAL A 18 -17.89 -20.05 -29.78
CA VAL A 18 -18.40 -18.79 -30.31
C VAL A 18 -17.66 -17.69 -29.62
N LEU A 19 -16.60 -17.20 -30.25
CA LEU A 19 -15.99 -15.90 -29.98
C LEU A 19 -17.08 -14.83 -30.16
N LEU A 20 -17.71 -14.43 -29.09
CA LEU A 20 -18.39 -13.15 -28.96
C LEU A 20 -17.31 -12.08 -29.11
N ALA A 21 -17.11 -11.64 -30.35
CA ALA A 21 -16.46 -10.34 -30.61
C ALA A 21 -17.40 -9.27 -30.04
N ALA A 22 -17.23 -8.98 -28.76
CA ALA A 22 -17.74 -7.75 -28.18
C ALA A 22 -17.10 -6.60 -28.96
N PRO A 23 -17.87 -5.63 -29.51
CA PRO A 23 -17.26 -4.45 -30.09
C PRO A 23 -16.44 -3.80 -28.96
N LEU A 24 -15.11 -3.71 -29.15
CA LEU A 24 -14.31 -2.72 -28.45
C LEU A 24 -14.98 -1.38 -28.80
N ARG A 25 -15.83 -0.91 -27.92
CA ARG A 25 -16.13 0.50 -27.86
C ARG A 25 -14.78 1.14 -27.59
N ALA A 26 -14.20 1.72 -28.64
CA ALA A 26 -13.19 2.74 -28.49
C ALA A 26 -13.81 3.73 -27.48
N GLN A 27 -13.30 3.70 -26.26
CA GLN A 27 -13.55 4.78 -25.32
C GLN A 27 -13.02 6.01 -26.04
N GLY A 28 -13.96 6.79 -26.57
CA GLY A 28 -13.63 8.08 -27.11
C GLY A 28 -12.78 8.78 -26.07
N SER A 29 -11.60 9.17 -26.47
CA SER A 29 -10.79 10.14 -25.77
C SER A 29 -11.66 11.39 -25.68
N ALA A 30 -12.44 11.47 -24.62
CA ALA A 30 -12.98 12.74 -24.17
C ALA A 30 -11.75 13.58 -23.85
N SER A 31 -11.47 14.52 -24.71
CA SER A 31 -10.60 15.65 -24.48
C SER A 31 -11.23 16.52 -23.38
N ASP A 32 -11.25 16.00 -22.17
CA ASP A 32 -11.57 16.75 -20.98
C ASP A 32 -10.24 16.98 -20.25
N ASP A 33 -9.44 17.86 -20.85
CA ASP A 33 -8.15 18.32 -20.30
C ASP A 33 -8.37 19.25 -19.09
N ALA A 34 -9.61 19.50 -18.71
CA ALA A 34 -9.99 20.28 -17.54
C ALA A 34 -9.91 19.38 -16.29
N ALA A 35 -8.85 19.53 -15.52
CA ALA A 35 -8.69 18.84 -14.24
C ALA A 35 -9.89 19.17 -13.32
N ARG A 36 -10.55 18.10 -12.80
CA ARG A 36 -11.70 18.26 -11.89
C ARG A 36 -11.23 18.85 -10.56
N PRO A 37 -11.78 19.99 -10.11
CA PRO A 37 -11.43 20.53 -8.80
C PRO A 37 -12.01 19.66 -7.68
N VAL A 38 -11.17 19.30 -6.72
CA VAL A 38 -11.54 18.51 -5.53
C VAL A 38 -11.10 19.24 -4.27
N THR A 39 -11.86 19.10 -3.19
CA THR A 39 -11.47 19.60 -1.87
C THR A 39 -10.49 18.60 -1.21
N LEU A 40 -9.74 19.08 -0.19
CA LEU A 40 -8.84 18.22 0.57
C LEU A 40 -9.56 17.00 1.16
N ARG A 41 -10.78 17.20 1.69
CA ARG A 41 -11.57 16.12 2.26
C ARG A 41 -11.96 15.08 1.21
N GLU A 42 -12.42 15.52 0.06
CA GLU A 42 -12.77 14.63 -1.06
C GLU A 42 -11.54 13.87 -1.57
N ALA A 43 -10.37 14.52 -1.66
CA ALA A 43 -9.12 13.87 -2.05
C ALA A 43 -8.71 12.78 -1.04
N ILE A 44 -8.85 13.01 0.26
CA ILE A 44 -8.59 12.01 1.32
C ILE A 44 -9.58 10.84 1.19
N ASP A 45 -10.87 11.11 0.97
CA ASP A 45 -11.90 10.07 0.83
C ASP A 45 -11.69 9.22 -0.44
N LEU A 46 -11.27 9.83 -1.54
CA LEU A 46 -10.90 9.11 -2.77
C LEU A 46 -9.70 8.17 -2.52
N ALA A 47 -8.66 8.68 -1.86
CA ALA A 47 -7.47 7.88 -1.55
C ALA A 47 -7.78 6.73 -0.58
N ALA A 48 -8.63 6.96 0.42
CA ALA A 48 -9.04 5.93 1.36
C ALA A 48 -9.78 4.76 0.69
N ARG A 49 -10.41 4.99 -0.47
CA ARG A 49 -11.13 3.97 -1.24
C ARG A 49 -10.27 3.31 -2.32
N ASN A 50 -9.47 4.10 -3.02
CA ASN A 50 -8.86 3.69 -4.29
C ASN A 50 -7.34 3.57 -4.22
N SER A 51 -6.67 4.10 -3.18
CA SER A 51 -5.22 4.05 -3.12
C SER A 51 -4.70 2.61 -2.95
N PRO A 52 -3.54 2.27 -3.52
CA PRO A 52 -2.92 0.96 -3.33
C PRO A 52 -2.71 0.61 -1.86
N ALA A 53 -2.41 1.62 -1.02
CA ALA A 53 -2.23 1.43 0.42
C ALA A 53 -3.54 1.01 1.13
N ALA A 54 -4.68 1.60 0.74
CA ALA A 54 -5.99 1.21 1.27
C ALA A 54 -6.36 -0.24 0.87
N VAL A 55 -6.13 -0.60 -0.40
CA VAL A 55 -6.36 -1.97 -0.90
C VAL A 55 -5.49 -2.98 -0.15
N GLN A 56 -4.21 -2.66 0.08
CA GLN A 56 -3.29 -3.51 0.85
C GLN A 56 -3.74 -3.67 2.31
N ALA A 57 -4.16 -2.59 2.98
CA ALA A 57 -4.66 -2.63 4.35
C ALA A 57 -5.88 -3.56 4.47
N HIS A 58 -6.88 -3.43 3.57
CA HIS A 58 -8.02 -4.35 3.52
C HIS A 58 -7.61 -5.79 3.21
N GLY A 59 -6.55 -5.99 2.42
CA GLY A 59 -5.96 -7.30 2.17
C GLY A 59 -5.40 -7.95 3.44
N LEU A 60 -4.70 -7.18 4.26
CA LEU A 60 -4.14 -7.64 5.54
C LEU A 60 -5.23 -8.08 6.52
N ASP A 61 -6.32 -7.34 6.65
CA ASP A 61 -7.46 -7.72 7.49
C ASP A 61 -8.05 -9.08 7.06
N ARG A 62 -8.21 -9.28 5.75
CA ARG A 62 -8.73 -10.55 5.21
C ARG A 62 -7.78 -11.72 5.48
N THR A 63 -6.47 -11.51 5.33
CA THR A 63 -5.47 -12.55 5.63
C THR A 63 -5.41 -12.85 7.13
N ALA A 64 -5.50 -11.84 8.00
CA ALA A 64 -5.56 -12.01 9.44
C ALA A 64 -6.81 -12.80 9.88
N ALA A 65 -7.98 -12.49 9.31
CA ALA A 65 -9.21 -13.23 9.56
C ALA A 65 -9.12 -14.69 9.10
N ALA A 66 -8.48 -14.96 7.95
CA ALA A 66 -8.25 -16.31 7.46
C ALA A 66 -7.29 -17.10 8.38
N ALA A 67 -6.20 -16.47 8.82
CA ALA A 67 -5.25 -17.07 9.76
C ALA A 67 -5.91 -17.42 11.11
N ARG A 68 -6.80 -16.55 11.63
CA ARG A 68 -7.59 -16.86 12.85
C ARG A 68 -8.46 -18.10 12.66
N ARG A 69 -9.16 -18.24 11.52
CA ARG A 69 -9.97 -19.43 11.22
C ARG A 69 -9.10 -20.67 11.09
N GLN A 70 -7.94 -20.57 10.45
CA GLN A 70 -6.97 -21.68 10.34
C GLN A 70 -6.49 -22.13 11.73
N ALA A 71 -6.13 -21.21 12.62
CA ALA A 71 -5.68 -21.53 13.97
C ALA A 71 -6.78 -22.21 14.80
N LEU A 72 -8.04 -21.81 14.65
CA LEU A 72 -9.18 -22.47 15.28
C LEU A 72 -9.49 -23.81 14.63
N GLY A 73 -9.29 -23.94 13.31
CA GLY A 73 -9.42 -25.19 12.57
C GLY A 73 -8.46 -26.29 13.03
N ALA A 74 -7.34 -25.93 13.65
CA ALA A 74 -6.39 -26.90 14.21
C ALA A 74 -6.95 -27.71 15.41
N PHE A 75 -8.09 -27.31 15.97
CA PHE A 75 -8.80 -28.07 17.02
C PHE A 75 -9.81 -29.08 16.47
N VAL A 76 -10.10 -29.03 15.18
CA VAL A 76 -11.04 -29.90 14.50
C VAL A 76 -10.25 -31.01 13.80
N PRO A 77 -10.74 -32.27 13.80
CA PRO A 77 -10.08 -33.35 13.06
C PRO A 77 -9.90 -33.00 11.56
N ASN A 78 -8.74 -33.33 11.03
CA ASN A 78 -8.51 -33.34 9.59
C ASN A 78 -9.20 -34.55 8.98
N VAL A 79 -9.97 -34.33 7.92
CA VAL A 79 -10.68 -35.37 7.17
C VAL A 79 -10.11 -35.43 5.76
N ASN A 80 -9.58 -36.58 5.38
CA ASN A 80 -8.99 -36.79 4.07
C ASN A 80 -9.71 -37.97 3.36
N LEU A 81 -10.21 -37.69 2.17
CA LEU A 81 -10.72 -38.74 1.27
C LEU A 81 -9.67 -38.97 0.19
N THR A 82 -9.26 -40.24 0.07
CA THR A 82 -8.31 -40.66 -0.95
C THR A 82 -8.96 -41.67 -1.88
N ALA A 83 -8.70 -41.53 -3.17
CA ALA A 83 -9.09 -42.47 -4.19
C ALA A 83 -7.91 -42.64 -5.15
N GLY A 84 -7.56 -43.86 -5.42
CA GLY A 84 -6.45 -44.20 -6.29
C GLY A 84 -6.69 -45.46 -7.09
N SER A 85 -6.15 -45.54 -8.29
CA SER A 85 -6.08 -46.76 -9.07
C SER A 85 -4.65 -46.95 -9.55
N GLY A 86 -4.19 -48.16 -9.50
CA GLY A 86 -2.87 -48.51 -9.97
C GLY A 86 -2.89 -49.81 -10.73
N ARG A 87 -1.96 -50.03 -11.65
CA ARG A 87 -1.75 -51.25 -12.36
C ARG A 87 -0.32 -51.71 -12.08
N THR A 88 -0.19 -52.91 -11.47
CA THR A 88 1.11 -53.46 -11.18
C THR A 88 1.37 -54.68 -12.05
N GLN A 89 2.42 -54.62 -12.84
CA GLN A 89 2.87 -55.77 -13.61
C GLN A 89 4.04 -56.42 -12.86
N GLY A 90 3.87 -57.70 -12.53
CA GLY A 90 4.92 -58.42 -11.79
C GLY A 90 4.69 -59.93 -11.79
N THR A 91 5.74 -60.63 -11.48
CA THR A 91 5.71 -62.07 -11.25
C THR A 91 5.94 -62.34 -9.78
N THR A 92 4.98 -62.97 -9.11
CA THR A 92 5.11 -63.36 -7.70
C THR A 92 5.37 -64.88 -7.65
N ILE A 93 6.40 -65.30 -6.94
CA ILE A 93 6.71 -66.69 -6.69
C ILE A 93 6.18 -67.02 -5.29
N ASN A 94 5.17 -67.87 -5.21
CA ASN A 94 4.60 -68.34 -3.97
C ASN A 94 5.05 -69.82 -3.72
N ASN A 95 5.47 -70.10 -2.51
CA ASN A 95 5.74 -71.45 -2.08
C ASN A 95 4.49 -71.97 -1.34
N PHE A 96 3.83 -72.97 -1.95
CA PHE A 96 2.67 -73.62 -1.38
C PHE A 96 2.99 -75.10 -1.25
N ASN A 97 3.08 -75.60 -0.03
CA ASN A 97 3.44 -77.02 0.29
C ASN A 97 4.77 -77.56 -0.35
N GLY A 98 5.79 -76.71 -0.41
CA GLY A 98 7.06 -77.04 -1.02
C GLY A 98 7.12 -76.94 -2.55
N GLN A 99 6.01 -76.57 -3.21
CA GLN A 99 6.00 -76.35 -4.64
C GLN A 99 6.02 -74.80 -4.93
N LEU A 100 6.99 -74.39 -5.72
CA LEU A 100 7.09 -72.98 -6.21
C LEU A 100 6.13 -72.81 -7.35
N THR A 101 5.11 -72.01 -7.10
CA THR A 101 4.15 -71.59 -8.14
C THR A 101 4.43 -70.13 -8.56
N THR A 102 4.64 -69.89 -9.81
CA THR A 102 4.84 -68.59 -10.42
C THR A 102 3.49 -68.00 -10.83
N LEU A 103 3.13 -66.91 -10.21
CA LEU A 103 1.91 -66.17 -10.58
C LEU A 103 2.33 -64.88 -11.28
N SER A 104 2.09 -64.82 -12.61
CA SER A 104 2.26 -63.58 -13.35
C SER A 104 0.91 -62.89 -13.43
N GLY A 105 0.88 -61.66 -12.99
CA GLY A 105 -0.37 -60.90 -13.02
C GLY A 105 -0.15 -59.43 -13.38
N ASN A 106 -1.16 -58.85 -13.97
CA ASN A 106 -1.21 -57.42 -14.30
C ASN A 106 -2.56 -56.85 -13.82
N PRO A 107 -2.89 -57.00 -12.53
CA PRO A 107 -4.17 -56.56 -12.01
C PRO A 107 -4.23 -55.04 -11.84
N TRP A 108 -5.41 -54.48 -12.04
CA TRP A 108 -5.73 -53.17 -11.53
C TRP A 108 -6.04 -53.28 -10.04
N SER A 109 -5.47 -52.36 -9.26
CA SER A 109 -5.83 -52.14 -7.85
C SER A 109 -6.58 -50.81 -7.74
N TYR A 110 -7.66 -50.83 -6.99
CA TYR A 110 -8.44 -49.62 -6.65
C TYR A 110 -8.38 -49.48 -5.14
N ASN A 111 -7.96 -48.28 -4.69
CA ASN A 111 -7.83 -48.00 -3.26
C ASN A 111 -8.64 -46.74 -2.95
N ASN A 112 -9.60 -46.90 -2.05
CA ASN A 112 -10.38 -45.76 -1.54
C ASN A 112 -10.18 -45.73 -0.02
N GLY A 113 -10.01 -44.52 0.53
CA GLY A 113 -9.79 -44.38 1.96
C GLY A 113 -10.38 -43.11 2.52
N LEU A 114 -10.88 -43.20 3.75
CA LEU A 114 -11.26 -42.07 4.58
C LEU A 114 -10.34 -42.03 5.77
N GLY A 115 -9.54 -40.94 5.89
CA GLY A 115 -8.65 -40.72 7.01
C GLY A 115 -9.18 -39.60 7.89
N LEU A 116 -9.19 -39.79 9.19
CA LEU A 116 -9.43 -38.80 10.21
C LEU A 116 -8.17 -38.71 11.08
N SER A 117 -7.68 -37.51 11.32
CA SER A 117 -6.55 -37.29 12.23
C SER A 117 -6.78 -36.07 13.12
N VAL A 118 -6.44 -36.22 14.39
CA VAL A 118 -6.53 -35.13 15.37
C VAL A 118 -5.42 -35.26 16.40
N ASP A 119 -4.81 -34.12 16.74
CA ASP A 119 -3.90 -34.06 17.87
C ASP A 119 -4.72 -33.91 19.15
N LEU A 120 -4.68 -34.87 20.03
CA LEU A 120 -5.36 -34.85 21.33
C LEU A 120 -4.61 -33.96 22.32
N PHE A 121 -3.27 -34.07 22.31
CA PHE A 121 -2.38 -33.21 23.09
C PHE A 121 -1.11 -32.89 22.28
N ASP A 122 -0.73 -31.60 22.28
CA ASP A 122 0.40 -31.07 21.53
C ASP A 122 1.32 -30.16 22.37
N GLY A 123 1.35 -30.40 23.69
CA GLY A 123 2.10 -29.53 24.61
C GLY A 123 1.51 -28.14 24.78
N GLY A 124 0.24 -27.93 24.40
CA GLY A 124 -0.40 -26.61 24.41
C GLY A 124 -0.02 -25.72 23.22
N ARG A 125 0.60 -26.30 22.19
CA ARG A 125 1.03 -25.57 20.98
C ARG A 125 -0.13 -24.85 20.30
N ARG A 126 -1.29 -25.51 20.11
CA ARG A 126 -2.48 -24.93 19.47
C ARG A 126 -2.99 -23.70 20.21
N PHE A 127 -3.03 -23.73 21.54
CA PHE A 127 -3.45 -22.57 22.36
C PHE A 127 -2.46 -21.42 22.23
N SER A 128 -1.17 -21.71 22.31
CA SER A 128 -0.10 -20.71 22.12
C SER A 128 -0.12 -20.12 20.72
N GLU A 129 -0.40 -20.96 19.70
CA GLU A 129 -0.50 -20.54 18.30
C GLU A 129 -1.72 -19.63 18.06
N VAL A 130 -2.89 -19.93 18.66
CA VAL A 130 -4.04 -19.02 18.62
C VAL A 130 -3.68 -17.67 19.22
N ASN A 131 -2.94 -17.63 20.33
CA ASN A 131 -2.52 -16.37 20.94
C ASN A 131 -1.50 -15.64 20.07
N ARG A 132 -0.57 -16.35 19.42
CA ARG A 132 0.36 -15.76 18.45
C ARG A 132 -0.37 -15.17 17.25
N ILE A 133 -1.36 -15.87 16.69
CA ILE A 133 -2.16 -15.40 15.58
C ILE A 133 -3.02 -14.19 15.98
N ARG A 134 -3.55 -14.14 17.21
CA ARG A 134 -4.23 -12.94 17.73
C ARG A 134 -3.27 -11.74 17.76
N ALA A 135 -2.08 -11.92 18.36
CA ALA A 135 -1.09 -10.85 18.38
C ALA A 135 -0.67 -10.39 16.97
N THR A 136 -0.57 -11.32 16.00
CA THR A 136 -0.29 -10.98 14.60
C THR A 136 -1.46 -10.20 13.96
N ALA A 137 -2.70 -10.53 14.30
CA ALA A 137 -3.86 -9.77 13.85
C ALA A 137 -3.88 -8.36 14.44
N ASP A 138 -3.53 -8.20 15.73
CA ASP A 138 -3.40 -6.89 16.37
C ASP A 138 -2.32 -6.03 15.69
N VAL A 139 -1.22 -6.65 15.21
CA VAL A 139 -0.22 -5.96 14.36
C VAL A 139 -0.85 -5.48 13.05
N ALA A 140 -1.65 -6.32 12.39
CA ALA A 140 -2.30 -5.95 11.13
C ALA A 140 -3.28 -4.78 11.34
N ASP A 141 -4.07 -4.79 12.40
CA ASP A 141 -5.00 -3.71 12.75
C ASP A 141 -4.25 -2.38 13.00
N VAL A 142 -3.16 -2.41 13.77
CA VAL A 142 -2.34 -1.22 14.04
C VAL A 142 -1.60 -0.75 12.79
N ALA A 143 -1.09 -1.68 11.97
CA ALA A 143 -0.45 -1.36 10.71
C ALA A 143 -1.42 -0.69 9.72
N ALA A 144 -2.68 -1.14 9.68
CA ALA A 144 -3.71 -0.51 8.86
C ALA A 144 -4.01 0.93 9.30
N ILE A 145 -4.03 1.19 10.63
CA ILE A 145 -4.17 2.54 11.17
C ILE A 145 -2.98 3.41 10.75
N SER A 146 -1.73 2.92 10.92
CA SER A 146 -0.53 3.64 10.49
C SER A 146 -0.57 3.96 9.00
N ALA A 147 -0.86 2.96 8.16
CA ALA A 147 -0.95 3.13 6.72
C ALA A 147 -2.02 4.17 6.30
N ARG A 148 -3.13 4.26 7.03
CA ARG A 148 -4.15 5.29 6.80
C ARG A 148 -3.62 6.70 7.06
N PHE A 149 -2.87 6.91 8.15
CA PHE A 149 -2.26 8.21 8.45
C PHE A 149 -1.16 8.56 7.46
N ASP A 150 -0.35 7.59 7.03
CA ASP A 150 0.69 7.78 6.02
C ASP A 150 0.08 8.10 4.65
N ALA A 151 -0.98 7.43 4.24
CA ALA A 151 -1.73 7.76 3.02
C ALA A 151 -2.35 9.15 3.11
N SER A 152 -2.95 9.52 4.26
CA SER A 152 -3.47 10.87 4.49
C SER A 152 -2.38 11.93 4.41
N LEU A 153 -1.19 11.66 4.95
CA LEU A 153 -0.04 12.56 4.83
C LEU A 153 0.38 12.74 3.38
N GLN A 154 0.52 11.67 2.61
CA GLN A 154 0.89 11.73 1.20
C GLN A 154 -0.12 12.52 0.37
N ILE A 155 -1.42 12.31 0.60
CA ILE A 155 -2.48 13.09 -0.06
C ILE A 155 -2.38 14.57 0.29
N LYS A 156 -2.25 14.92 1.59
CA LYS A 156 -2.11 16.29 2.05
C LYS A 156 -0.90 16.97 1.40
N GLN A 157 0.23 16.29 1.32
CA GLN A 157 1.44 16.80 0.66
C GLN A 157 1.21 17.11 -0.82
N GLN A 158 0.63 16.18 -1.58
CA GLN A 158 0.37 16.37 -3.01
C GLN A 158 -0.74 17.40 -3.26
N PHE A 159 -1.76 17.45 -2.40
CA PHE A 159 -2.81 18.44 -2.47
C PHE A 159 -2.28 19.86 -2.26
N TYR A 160 -1.48 20.07 -1.21
CA TYR A 160 -0.87 21.37 -0.95
C TYR A 160 0.18 21.74 -2.01
N ALA A 161 0.88 20.77 -2.59
CA ALA A 161 1.78 21.01 -3.72
C ALA A 161 1.01 21.49 -4.97
N ALA A 162 -0.13 20.85 -5.29
CA ALA A 162 -0.99 21.30 -6.39
C ALA A 162 -1.60 22.69 -6.12
N LEU A 163 -1.95 22.98 -4.87
CA LEU A 163 -2.45 24.30 -4.47
C LEU A 163 -1.36 25.38 -4.61
N ALA A 164 -0.14 25.11 -4.12
CA ALA A 164 1.00 26.02 -4.25
C ALA A 164 1.40 26.24 -5.72
N ALA A 165 1.42 25.20 -6.53
CA ALA A 165 1.70 25.29 -7.97
C ALA A 165 0.64 26.14 -8.69
N ARG A 166 -0.64 26.04 -8.30
CA ARG A 166 -1.71 26.89 -8.84
C ARG A 166 -1.54 28.37 -8.45
N GLU A 167 -1.21 28.64 -7.18
CA GLU A 167 -0.93 30.01 -6.74
C GLU A 167 0.29 30.59 -7.47
N SER A 168 1.34 29.76 -7.67
CA SER A 168 2.53 30.15 -8.43
C SER A 168 2.21 30.44 -9.90
N ALA A 169 1.35 29.64 -10.55
CA ALA A 169 0.92 29.87 -11.91
C ALA A 169 0.10 31.18 -12.03
N ALA A 170 -0.78 31.43 -11.09
CA ALA A 170 -1.53 32.70 -11.04
C ALA A 170 -0.61 33.92 -10.83
N ALA A 171 0.41 33.79 -9.98
CA ALA A 171 1.40 34.85 -9.77
C ALA A 171 2.25 35.12 -11.03
N ALA A 172 2.66 34.05 -11.74
CA ALA A 172 3.41 34.16 -13.00
C ALA A 172 2.56 34.82 -14.10
N ALA A 173 1.28 34.49 -14.20
CA ALA A 173 0.35 35.13 -15.14
C ALA A 173 0.20 36.62 -14.86
N ALA A 174 0.03 37.01 -13.59
CA ALA A 174 -0.03 38.41 -13.19
C ALA A 174 1.29 39.16 -13.48
N GLN A 175 2.43 38.49 -13.30
CA GLN A 175 3.75 39.04 -13.66
C GLN A 175 3.88 39.26 -15.17
N LEU A 176 3.38 38.35 -16.00
CA LEU A 176 3.37 38.54 -17.46
C LEU A 176 2.53 39.71 -17.87
N GLU A 177 1.32 39.85 -17.34
CA GLU A 177 0.44 41.01 -17.62
C GLU A 177 1.14 42.32 -17.24
N GLN A 178 1.77 42.38 -16.06
CA GLN A 178 2.53 43.55 -15.63
C GLN A 178 3.71 43.85 -16.56
N ALA A 179 4.46 42.82 -17.01
CA ALA A 179 5.56 43.04 -17.95
C ALA A 179 5.11 43.50 -19.33
N GLU A 180 3.95 43.06 -19.83
CA GLU A 180 3.37 43.50 -21.10
C GLU A 180 2.89 44.98 -21.00
N GLN A 181 2.27 45.35 -19.88
CA GLN A 181 1.92 46.75 -19.61
C GLN A 181 3.16 47.65 -19.57
N GLN A 182 4.24 47.19 -18.92
CA GLN A 182 5.52 47.91 -18.85
C GLN A 182 6.16 48.06 -20.23
N LEU A 183 6.12 47.02 -21.08
CA LEU A 183 6.63 47.09 -22.46
C LEU A 183 5.84 48.13 -23.26
N LYS A 184 4.52 48.15 -23.16
CA LYS A 184 3.65 49.13 -23.83
C LYS A 184 4.00 50.53 -23.38
N ALA A 185 4.18 50.77 -22.09
CA ALA A 185 4.54 52.08 -21.54
C ALA A 185 5.94 52.55 -21.99
N SER A 186 6.95 51.66 -21.91
CA SER A 186 8.32 51.97 -22.34
C SER A 186 8.41 52.24 -23.83
N SER A 187 7.71 51.46 -24.67
CA SER A 187 7.65 51.71 -26.13
C SER A 187 7.00 53.06 -26.49
N ALA A 188 5.92 53.43 -25.81
CA ALA A 188 5.29 54.73 -26.01
C ALA A 188 6.23 55.92 -25.62
N ARG A 189 6.99 55.76 -24.51
CA ARG A 189 7.97 56.77 -24.08
C ARG A 189 9.14 56.89 -25.05
N VAL A 190 9.61 55.78 -25.63
CA VAL A 190 10.63 55.81 -26.69
C VAL A 190 10.11 56.51 -27.94
N ALA A 191 8.86 56.23 -28.36
CA ALA A 191 8.24 56.92 -29.51
C ALA A 191 8.08 58.40 -29.28
N ALA A 192 7.83 58.85 -28.05
CA ALA A 192 7.77 60.25 -27.65
C ALA A 192 9.16 60.90 -27.44
N GLY A 193 10.26 60.14 -27.60
CA GLY A 193 11.63 60.65 -27.44
C GLY A 193 12.08 60.88 -25.99
N VAL A 194 11.30 60.44 -25.00
CA VAL A 194 11.56 60.66 -23.54
C VAL A 194 12.16 59.44 -22.85
N ALA A 195 12.47 58.37 -23.60
CA ALA A 195 13.16 57.15 -23.12
C ALA A 195 14.10 56.61 -24.19
N THR A 196 15.06 55.76 -23.80
CA THR A 196 16.05 55.14 -24.71
C THR A 196 15.49 53.91 -25.41
N LYS A 197 15.96 53.56 -26.61
CA LYS A 197 15.64 52.31 -27.29
C LYS A 197 16.04 51.09 -26.44
N SER A 198 17.07 51.22 -25.61
CA SER A 198 17.53 50.20 -24.67
C SER A 198 16.46 49.85 -23.63
N ASP A 199 15.65 50.84 -23.17
CA ASP A 199 14.59 50.60 -22.20
C ASP A 199 13.46 49.75 -22.80
N SER A 200 13.06 50.02 -24.04
CA SER A 200 12.07 49.16 -24.73
C SER A 200 12.59 47.73 -24.96
N LEU A 201 13.86 47.58 -25.35
CA LEU A 201 14.47 46.24 -25.52
C LEU A 201 14.56 45.48 -24.20
N ARG A 202 14.92 46.13 -23.09
CA ARG A 202 14.93 45.51 -21.75
C ARG A 202 13.54 45.07 -21.33
N SER A 203 12.52 45.90 -21.57
CA SER A 203 11.11 45.55 -21.30
C SER A 203 10.66 44.34 -22.16
N ALA A 204 11.08 44.28 -23.43
CA ALA A 204 10.77 43.15 -24.30
C ALA A 204 11.43 41.82 -23.80
N ILE A 205 12.69 41.89 -23.33
CA ILE A 205 13.35 40.73 -22.69
C ILE A 205 12.58 40.29 -21.43
N GLN A 206 12.10 41.28 -20.63
CA GLN A 206 11.33 40.94 -19.42
C GLN A 206 10.01 40.24 -19.74
N VAL A 207 9.30 40.66 -20.81
CA VAL A 207 8.12 39.91 -21.29
C VAL A 207 8.47 38.50 -21.72
N GLY A 208 9.61 38.32 -22.45
CA GLY A 208 10.09 36.99 -22.82
C GLY A 208 10.33 36.10 -21.59
N ASN A 209 11.02 36.64 -20.57
CA ASN A 209 11.27 35.92 -19.32
C ASN A 209 9.96 35.60 -18.56
N ALA A 210 9.02 36.52 -18.50
CA ALA A 210 7.74 36.31 -17.86
C ALA A 210 6.89 35.25 -18.59
N ARG A 211 6.94 35.18 -19.93
CA ARG A 211 6.29 34.10 -20.70
C ARG A 211 6.87 32.72 -20.38
N LEU A 212 8.19 32.65 -20.29
CA LEU A 212 8.87 31.40 -19.89
C LEU A 212 8.46 30.99 -18.45
N ALA A 213 8.35 31.96 -17.54
CA ALA A 213 7.90 31.70 -16.17
C ALA A 213 6.47 31.15 -16.13
N VAL A 214 5.56 31.67 -16.94
CA VAL A 214 4.17 31.15 -17.06
C VAL A 214 4.19 29.71 -17.59
N LEU A 215 4.91 29.44 -18.67
CA LEU A 215 5.02 28.09 -19.24
C LEU A 215 5.57 27.09 -18.22
N THR A 216 6.59 27.49 -17.45
CA THR A 216 7.17 26.65 -16.39
C THR A 216 6.15 26.39 -15.29
N ALA A 217 5.48 27.43 -14.77
CA ALA A 217 4.50 27.31 -13.69
C ALA A 217 3.27 26.48 -14.10
N GLU A 218 2.80 26.60 -15.34
CA GLU A 218 1.73 25.76 -15.89
C GLU A 218 2.15 24.31 -16.00
N ASN A 219 3.40 24.03 -16.42
CA ASN A 219 3.92 22.69 -16.46
C ASN A 219 4.02 22.08 -15.05
N ASP A 220 4.52 22.84 -14.08
CA ASP A 220 4.62 22.42 -12.68
C ASP A 220 3.23 22.13 -12.11
N LEU A 221 2.22 22.90 -12.44
CA LEU A 221 0.83 22.64 -12.06
C LEU A 221 0.31 21.33 -12.67
N ARG A 222 0.60 21.06 -13.95
CA ARG A 222 0.20 19.79 -14.59
C ARG A 222 0.88 18.60 -13.91
N VAL A 223 2.17 18.71 -13.59
CA VAL A 223 2.93 17.66 -12.88
C VAL A 223 2.37 17.45 -11.48
N ALA A 224 2.07 18.52 -10.73
CA ALA A 224 1.47 18.44 -9.39
C ALA A 224 0.07 17.80 -9.44
N ASN A 225 -0.77 18.16 -10.41
CA ASN A 225 -2.09 17.55 -10.61
C ASN A 225 -1.99 16.05 -10.96
N ALA A 226 -1.03 15.67 -11.80
CA ALA A 226 -0.79 14.25 -12.12
C ALA A 226 -0.32 13.46 -10.88
N ALA A 227 0.55 14.04 -10.05
CA ALA A 227 0.99 13.45 -8.80
C ALA A 227 -0.17 13.29 -7.79
N LEU A 228 -1.02 14.31 -7.64
CA LEU A 228 -2.23 14.26 -6.81
C LEU A 228 -3.19 13.17 -7.32
N THR A 229 -3.46 13.13 -8.62
CA THR A 229 -4.33 12.13 -9.27
C THR A 229 -3.85 10.72 -8.98
N ARG A 230 -2.53 10.46 -9.11
CA ARG A 230 -1.92 9.16 -8.83
C ARG A 230 -2.09 8.74 -7.39
N VAL A 231 -1.84 9.63 -6.43
CA VAL A 231 -1.92 9.31 -4.99
C VAL A 231 -3.37 9.16 -4.54
N ALA A 232 -4.30 9.94 -5.11
CA ALA A 232 -5.73 9.80 -4.86
C ALA A 232 -6.33 8.52 -5.49
N GLY A 233 -5.63 7.89 -6.44
CA GLY A 233 -6.15 6.72 -7.16
C GLY A 233 -7.32 7.07 -8.07
N SER A 234 -7.38 8.30 -8.58
CA SER A 234 -8.42 8.75 -9.50
C SER A 234 -8.10 8.34 -10.95
N THR A 235 -9.11 7.98 -11.71
CA THR A 235 -9.00 7.69 -13.15
C THR A 235 -9.07 8.96 -14.02
N THR A 236 -9.60 10.05 -13.47
CA THR A 236 -9.67 11.36 -14.11
C THR A 236 -8.70 12.33 -13.46
N THR A 237 -8.08 13.22 -14.23
CA THR A 237 -7.17 14.24 -13.69
C THR A 237 -7.92 15.14 -12.70
N ILE A 238 -7.36 15.26 -11.50
CA ILE A 238 -7.90 16.11 -10.44
C ILE A 238 -6.93 17.26 -10.12
N THR A 239 -7.48 18.35 -9.64
CA THR A 239 -6.72 19.53 -9.17
C THR A 239 -7.27 19.99 -7.82
N ALA A 240 -6.43 20.69 -7.04
CA ALA A 240 -6.88 21.26 -5.77
C ALA A 240 -7.94 22.35 -6.00
N SER A 241 -9.02 22.33 -5.20
CA SER A 241 -10.13 23.30 -5.33
C SER A 241 -9.65 24.74 -5.10
N PRO A 242 -10.13 25.73 -5.86
CA PRO A 242 -9.84 27.13 -5.60
C PRO A 242 -10.45 27.67 -4.30
N THR A 243 -11.41 26.96 -3.71
CA THR A 243 -12.01 27.34 -2.42
C THR A 243 -11.11 27.02 -1.23
N ASP A 244 -10.15 26.10 -1.40
CA ASP A 244 -9.17 25.78 -0.37
C ASP A 244 -8.01 26.78 -0.43
N SER A 245 -7.57 27.25 0.72
CA SER A 245 -6.50 28.23 0.86
C SER A 245 -5.39 27.70 1.76
N LEU A 246 -4.17 28.17 1.49
CA LEU A 246 -3.02 27.95 2.38
C LEU A 246 -3.07 28.84 3.64
N ASP A 247 -4.00 29.81 3.72
CA ASP A 247 -4.05 30.88 4.74
C ASP A 247 -4.68 30.52 6.09
N THR A 248 -5.17 29.28 6.29
CA THR A 248 -5.87 28.94 7.55
C THR A 248 -4.92 29.05 8.76
N PRO A 249 -5.32 29.76 9.84
CA PRO A 249 -4.51 29.89 11.05
C PRO A 249 -4.16 28.54 11.64
N LEU A 250 -2.91 28.39 12.08
CA LEU A 250 -2.39 27.16 12.65
C LEU A 250 -2.36 27.32 14.20
N MET A 251 -3.41 26.81 14.88
CA MET A 251 -3.36 26.66 16.34
C MET A 251 -2.68 25.34 16.68
N LEU A 252 -1.72 25.37 17.60
CA LEU A 252 -0.98 24.22 18.06
C LEU A 252 -1.27 23.94 19.53
N PRO A 253 -1.41 22.67 19.92
CA PRO A 253 -1.32 22.22 21.30
C PRO A 253 0.04 22.52 21.90
N THR A 254 0.14 22.51 23.22
CA THR A 254 1.42 22.71 23.92
C THR A 254 2.40 21.58 23.62
N GLU A 255 3.70 21.87 23.67
CA GLU A 255 4.76 20.87 23.43
C GLU A 255 4.66 19.67 24.39
N ALA A 256 4.27 19.92 25.64
CA ALA A 256 4.10 18.87 26.65
C ALA A 256 2.93 17.89 26.32
N GLU A 257 1.80 18.42 25.80
CA GLU A 257 0.69 17.61 25.34
C GLU A 257 1.07 16.76 24.12
N LEU A 258 1.79 17.38 23.17
CA LEU A 258 2.28 16.67 21.98
C LEU A 258 3.27 15.56 22.35
N ALA A 259 4.16 15.78 23.32
CA ALA A 259 5.13 14.79 23.78
C ALA A 259 4.44 13.55 24.39
N SER A 260 3.36 13.74 25.15
CA SER A 260 2.56 12.62 25.71
C SER A 260 1.86 11.81 24.61
N LEU A 261 1.39 12.46 23.56
CA LEU A 261 0.69 11.82 22.45
C LEU A 261 1.63 11.00 21.55
N VAL A 262 2.88 11.43 21.37
CA VAL A 262 3.87 10.71 20.54
C VAL A 262 4.16 9.33 21.09
N VAL A 263 4.18 9.15 22.42
CA VAL A 263 4.40 7.83 23.05
C VAL A 263 3.27 6.84 22.68
N ALA A 264 2.07 7.34 22.40
CA ALA A 264 0.92 6.56 21.94
C ALA A 264 0.73 6.60 20.41
N GLY A 265 1.70 7.14 19.68
CA GLY A 265 1.62 7.28 18.21
C GLY A 265 1.59 5.94 17.46
N PRO A 266 1.10 5.93 16.20
CA PRO A 266 0.91 4.70 15.41
C PRO A 266 2.18 3.87 15.28
N ALA A 267 3.34 4.50 15.04
CA ALA A 267 4.62 3.82 14.89
C ALA A 267 5.08 3.12 16.19
N VAL A 268 4.85 3.75 17.35
CA VAL A 268 5.19 3.15 18.66
C VAL A 268 4.25 1.99 18.96
N LYS A 269 2.95 2.13 18.73
CA LYS A 269 1.96 1.05 18.89
C LYS A 269 2.28 -0.14 17.99
N LEU A 270 2.69 0.10 16.75
CA LEU A 270 3.09 -0.96 15.84
C LEU A 270 4.32 -1.73 16.38
N ALA A 271 5.31 -1.03 16.89
CA ALA A 271 6.49 -1.64 17.51
C ALA A 271 6.11 -2.42 18.79
N GLU A 272 5.19 -1.92 19.63
CA GLU A 272 4.66 -2.64 20.80
C GLU A 272 3.94 -3.94 20.42
N SER A 273 3.10 -3.90 19.38
CA SER A 273 2.42 -5.08 18.84
C SER A 273 3.41 -6.10 18.29
N ASN A 274 4.49 -5.67 17.63
CA ASN A 274 5.57 -6.56 17.16
C ASN A 274 6.29 -7.26 18.33
N VAL A 275 6.53 -6.58 19.43
CA VAL A 275 7.07 -7.20 20.66
C VAL A 275 6.10 -8.26 21.19
N ALA A 276 4.79 -8.00 21.19
CA ALA A 276 3.79 -8.97 21.61
C ALA A 276 3.81 -10.24 20.74
N VAL A 277 3.94 -10.11 19.41
CA VAL A 277 4.09 -11.24 18.48
C VAL A 277 5.36 -12.04 18.77
N ALA A 278 6.51 -11.38 18.92
CA ALA A 278 7.77 -12.05 19.21
C ALA A 278 7.71 -12.82 20.56
N ARG A 279 7.08 -12.21 21.57
CA ARG A 279 6.87 -12.85 22.88
C ARG A 279 5.92 -14.05 22.79
N ALA A 280 4.86 -13.95 21.98
CA ALA A 280 3.94 -15.06 21.73
C ALA A 280 4.63 -16.19 20.96
N ALA A 281 5.46 -15.90 19.96
CA ALA A 281 6.25 -16.89 19.22
C ALA A 281 7.20 -17.67 20.14
N LYS A 282 7.89 -16.97 21.07
CA LYS A 282 8.75 -17.62 22.08
C LYS A 282 7.93 -18.54 23.00
N ARG A 283 6.70 -18.15 23.38
CA ARG A 283 5.82 -19.01 24.20
C ARG A 283 5.40 -20.28 23.43
N THR A 284 5.10 -20.16 22.14
CA THR A 284 4.74 -21.29 21.29
C THR A 284 5.87 -22.32 21.21
N GLN A 285 7.15 -21.88 21.17
CA GLN A 285 8.30 -22.76 21.14
C GLN A 285 8.42 -23.66 22.37
N LYS A 286 7.97 -23.22 23.55
CA LYS A 286 8.02 -24.02 24.78
C LYS A 286 7.24 -25.33 24.67
N SER A 287 6.21 -25.39 23.83
CA SER A 287 5.40 -26.59 23.61
C SER A 287 6.21 -27.73 22.97
N THR A 288 7.30 -27.43 22.25
CA THR A 288 8.14 -28.44 21.59
C THR A 288 8.97 -29.27 22.57
N TYR A 289 9.00 -28.88 23.84
CA TYR A 289 9.64 -29.65 24.94
C TYR A 289 8.69 -30.64 25.64
N LEU A 290 7.42 -30.70 25.18
CA LEU A 290 6.42 -31.60 25.74
C LEU A 290 6.08 -32.73 24.73
N PRO A 291 5.61 -33.88 25.20
CA PRO A 291 5.18 -34.95 24.30
C PRO A 291 3.93 -34.54 23.53
N THR A 292 3.71 -35.16 22.37
CA THR A 292 2.49 -35.05 21.58
C THR A 292 1.70 -36.34 21.60
N LEU A 293 0.38 -36.27 21.68
CA LEU A 293 -0.54 -37.39 21.56
C LEU A 293 -1.47 -37.13 20.39
N SER A 294 -1.43 -37.97 19.38
CA SER A 294 -2.30 -37.93 18.21
C SER A 294 -3.19 -39.17 18.13
N MET A 295 -4.37 -38.99 17.58
CA MET A 295 -5.30 -40.07 17.24
C MET A 295 -5.54 -40.00 15.72
N SER A 296 -5.49 -41.16 15.08
CA SER A 296 -5.85 -41.31 13.67
C SER A 296 -6.81 -42.49 13.49
N TYR A 297 -7.89 -42.25 12.74
CA TYR A 297 -8.78 -43.31 12.28
C TYR A 297 -8.69 -43.37 10.76
N ASN A 298 -8.47 -44.58 10.24
CA ASN A 298 -8.38 -44.83 8.81
C ASN A 298 -9.37 -45.93 8.44
N TYR A 299 -10.28 -45.61 7.52
CA TYR A 299 -11.08 -46.59 6.81
C TYR A 299 -10.48 -46.73 5.40
N ALA A 300 -10.00 -47.96 5.09
CA ALA A 300 -9.46 -48.23 3.76
C ALA A 300 -10.28 -49.34 3.10
N PHE A 301 -10.66 -49.10 1.85
CA PHE A 301 -11.27 -50.08 0.99
C PHE A 301 -10.33 -50.33 -0.18
N SER A 302 -9.96 -51.60 -0.40
CA SER A 302 -9.13 -51.99 -1.54
C SER A 302 -9.83 -53.08 -2.35
N GLN A 303 -9.75 -52.97 -3.64
CA GLN A 303 -10.27 -53.94 -4.59
C GLN A 303 -9.20 -54.21 -5.66
N ASN A 304 -8.93 -55.48 -5.91
CA ASN A 304 -8.04 -55.90 -6.99
C ASN A 304 -8.86 -56.60 -8.08
N SER A 305 -8.65 -56.20 -9.34
CA SER A 305 -9.20 -56.98 -10.45
C SER A 305 -8.39 -58.29 -10.57
N ARG A 306 -9.06 -59.44 -10.72
CA ARG A 306 -8.35 -60.66 -11.08
C ARG A 306 -7.75 -60.47 -12.47
N GLY A 307 -6.47 -60.74 -12.62
CA GLY A 307 -5.84 -60.78 -13.93
C GLY A 307 -6.45 -61.92 -14.73
N PHE A 308 -7.09 -61.58 -15.81
CA PHE A 308 -7.75 -62.56 -16.71
C PHE A 308 -6.82 -62.82 -17.90
N THR A 309 -6.47 -64.09 -18.08
CA THR A 309 -5.92 -64.59 -19.34
C THR A 309 -7.06 -64.88 -20.27
N GLY A 310 -7.39 -63.95 -21.18
CA GLY A 310 -8.47 -64.10 -22.20
C GLY A 310 -9.47 -62.95 -22.22
N GLY A 311 -9.26 -62.05 -23.01
CA GLY A 311 -10.04 -61.23 -23.93
C GLY A 311 -11.38 -60.59 -23.51
N ASN A 312 -11.80 -60.48 -22.25
CA ASN A 312 -13.01 -59.71 -21.89
C ASN A 312 -12.75 -58.78 -20.72
N LEU A 313 -12.87 -57.52 -21.08
CA LEU A 313 -12.79 -56.36 -20.24
C LEU A 313 -14.01 -56.33 -19.30
N LEU A 314 -13.79 -55.99 -18.04
CA LEU A 314 -14.78 -55.62 -17.06
C LEU A 314 -15.62 -56.76 -16.43
N LEU A 315 -14.99 -57.63 -15.66
CA LEU A 315 -15.67 -58.20 -14.50
C LEU A 315 -15.10 -57.61 -13.23
N ILE A 316 -15.86 -56.68 -12.63
CA ILE A 316 -15.72 -56.21 -11.26
C ILE A 316 -16.05 -57.39 -10.34
N GLY A 317 -15.11 -58.25 -10.16
CA GLY A 317 -15.25 -59.50 -9.38
C GLY A 317 -13.89 -59.94 -8.87
N GLY A 318 -13.18 -59.03 -8.19
CA GLY A 318 -11.93 -59.32 -7.51
C GLY A 318 -12.10 -59.35 -6.01
N ASN A 319 -11.09 -59.81 -5.28
CA ASN A 319 -11.09 -59.72 -3.82
C ASN A 319 -11.21 -58.26 -3.37
N HIS A 320 -12.19 -58.00 -2.55
CA HIS A 320 -12.34 -56.72 -1.88
C HIS A 320 -12.00 -56.90 -0.40
N ALA A 321 -11.32 -55.93 0.17
CA ALA A 321 -11.01 -55.89 1.60
C ALA A 321 -11.36 -54.50 2.15
N SER A 322 -12.04 -54.45 3.26
CA SER A 322 -12.20 -53.26 4.05
C SER A 322 -11.39 -53.39 5.36
N ARG A 323 -10.70 -52.33 5.72
CA ARG A 323 -9.92 -52.28 6.95
C ARG A 323 -10.25 -51.02 7.70
N GLN A 324 -10.53 -51.13 8.96
CA GLN A 324 -10.69 -49.97 9.89
C GLN A 324 -9.51 -50.06 10.88
N THR A 325 -8.84 -48.94 11.08
CA THR A 325 -7.71 -48.86 11.99
C THR A 325 -7.81 -47.60 12.81
N LEU A 326 -7.84 -47.73 14.12
CA LEU A 326 -7.78 -46.63 15.09
C LEU A 326 -6.40 -46.71 15.78
N ASN A 327 -5.61 -45.66 15.65
CA ASN A 327 -4.26 -45.61 16.23
C ASN A 327 -4.19 -44.40 17.19
N PHE A 328 -3.58 -44.63 18.35
CA PHE A 328 -3.11 -43.61 19.25
C PHE A 328 -1.60 -43.61 19.23
N ASN A 329 -1.00 -42.44 18.97
CA ASN A 329 0.45 -42.33 18.89
C ASN A 329 0.93 -41.27 19.87
N ILE A 330 1.82 -41.66 20.79
CA ILE A 330 2.55 -40.73 21.67
C ILE A 330 3.95 -40.58 21.10
N ALA A 331 4.35 -39.35 20.79
CA ALA A 331 5.68 -39.02 20.33
C ALA A 331 6.35 -38.04 21.29
N TYR A 332 7.54 -38.36 21.75
CA TYR A 332 8.38 -37.46 22.53
C TYR A 332 9.82 -37.55 22.01
N GLN A 333 10.28 -36.41 21.50
CA GLN A 333 11.61 -36.35 20.92
C GLN A 333 12.64 -36.06 22.01
N LEU A 334 13.43 -37.07 22.39
CA LEU A 334 14.45 -36.95 23.43
C LEU A 334 15.64 -36.13 22.99
N TYR A 335 16.10 -36.32 21.76
CA TYR A 335 17.22 -35.59 21.17
C TYR A 335 16.92 -35.23 19.71
N ASN A 336 17.26 -34.01 19.29
CA ASN A 336 17.00 -33.51 17.95
C ASN A 336 18.19 -32.72 17.36
N GLY A 337 19.41 -33.05 17.79
CA GLY A 337 20.60 -32.35 17.30
C GLY A 337 20.66 -30.86 17.70
N PHE A 338 20.19 -30.52 18.90
CA PHE A 338 20.12 -29.16 19.43
C PHE A 338 19.26 -28.20 18.63
N SER A 339 18.40 -28.70 17.73
CA SER A 339 17.52 -27.85 16.89
C SER A 339 16.51 -27.05 17.73
N ARG A 340 15.97 -27.62 18.85
CA ARG A 340 15.05 -26.88 19.74
C ARG A 340 15.74 -25.72 20.45
N GLU A 341 16.97 -25.95 20.89
CA GLU A 341 17.81 -24.97 21.59
C GLU A 341 18.17 -23.84 20.63
N ALA A 342 18.63 -24.17 19.43
CA ALA A 342 18.93 -23.19 18.40
C ALA A 342 17.71 -22.34 18.06
N GLN A 343 16.53 -22.96 17.88
CA GLN A 343 15.29 -22.24 17.62
C GLN A 343 14.86 -21.35 18.81
N THR A 344 15.09 -21.80 20.04
CA THR A 344 14.81 -20.99 21.24
C THR A 344 15.70 -19.75 21.29
N VAL A 345 17.00 -19.90 21.01
CA VAL A 345 17.95 -18.76 20.91
C VAL A 345 17.53 -17.80 19.80
N ASN A 346 17.15 -18.32 18.61
CA ASN A 346 16.70 -17.47 17.52
C ASN A 346 15.47 -16.62 17.90
N LEU A 347 14.51 -17.20 18.64
CA LEU A 347 13.32 -16.48 19.11
C LEU A 347 13.63 -15.52 20.26
N ASP A 348 14.62 -15.80 21.08
CA ASP A 348 15.13 -14.87 22.09
C ASP A 348 15.78 -13.64 21.45
N VAL A 349 16.61 -13.87 20.44
CA VAL A 349 17.23 -12.78 19.66
C VAL A 349 16.15 -11.98 18.95
N ALA A 350 15.15 -12.64 18.36
CA ALA A 350 14.02 -11.95 17.71
C ALA A 350 13.23 -11.06 18.70
N LEU A 351 12.99 -11.55 19.93
CA LEU A 351 12.34 -10.76 20.97
C LEU A 351 13.20 -9.56 21.38
N THR A 352 14.50 -9.78 21.63
CA THR A 352 15.45 -8.72 22.00
C THR A 352 15.52 -7.64 20.91
N ASN A 353 15.55 -8.05 19.65
CA ASN A 353 15.52 -7.14 18.49
C ASN A 353 14.22 -6.35 18.42
N ALA A 354 13.08 -6.98 18.66
CA ALA A 354 11.78 -6.28 18.68
C ALA A 354 11.71 -5.25 19.83
N GLU A 355 12.25 -5.59 21.00
CA GLU A 355 12.33 -4.65 22.13
C GLU A 355 13.30 -3.49 21.86
N ALA A 356 14.41 -3.75 21.14
CA ALA A 356 15.31 -2.69 20.68
C ALA A 356 14.63 -1.77 19.67
N GLN A 357 13.88 -2.32 18.70
CA GLN A 357 13.09 -1.55 17.74
C GLN A 357 12.01 -0.70 18.42
N LEU A 358 11.37 -1.21 19.49
CA LEU A 358 10.42 -0.41 20.27
C LEU A 358 11.10 0.79 20.95
N ARG A 359 12.27 0.58 21.53
CA ARG A 359 13.05 1.69 22.12
C ARG A 359 13.43 2.72 21.05
N ASP A 360 13.88 2.26 19.90
CA ASP A 360 14.21 3.14 18.75
C ASP A 360 12.98 3.90 18.26
N ALA A 361 11.84 3.25 18.07
CA ALA A 361 10.60 3.90 17.66
C ALA A 361 10.15 5.02 18.62
N ARG A 362 10.35 4.83 19.93
CA ARG A 362 10.07 5.87 20.94
C ARG A 362 11.03 7.05 20.85
N LEU A 363 12.31 6.79 20.61
CA LEU A 363 13.33 7.84 20.43
C LEU A 363 13.12 8.60 19.12
N ALA A 364 12.89 7.87 18.02
CA ALA A 364 12.57 8.45 16.72
C ALA A 364 11.29 9.29 16.76
N GLY A 365 10.26 8.83 17.48
CA GLY A 365 9.04 9.59 17.70
C GLY A 365 9.31 10.96 18.36
N ARG A 366 10.14 11.00 19.41
CA ARG A 366 10.52 12.25 20.07
C ARG A 366 11.36 13.15 19.17
N GLN A 367 12.32 12.57 18.45
CA GLN A 367 13.15 13.31 17.49
C GLN A 367 12.28 13.95 16.40
N ASN A 368 11.35 13.17 15.81
CA ASN A 368 10.46 13.64 14.77
C ASN A 368 9.50 14.72 15.29
N LEU A 369 8.97 14.58 16.51
CA LEU A 369 8.18 15.64 17.15
C LEU A 369 8.95 16.95 17.20
N THR A 370 10.16 16.93 17.74
CA THR A 370 11.00 18.14 17.85
C THR A 370 11.27 18.73 16.47
N SER A 371 11.61 17.89 15.48
CA SER A 371 11.88 18.32 14.10
C SER A 371 10.67 18.98 13.46
N PHE A 372 9.50 18.32 13.47
CA PHE A 372 8.29 18.82 12.82
C PHE A 372 7.71 20.04 13.53
N LEU A 373 7.82 20.11 14.86
CA LEU A 373 7.40 21.28 15.63
C LEU A 373 8.27 22.50 15.28
N ARG A 374 9.59 22.32 15.21
CA ARG A 374 10.51 23.39 14.81
C ARG A 374 10.28 23.83 13.36
N LEU A 375 10.03 22.85 12.45
CA LEU A 375 9.72 23.14 11.06
C LEU A 375 8.45 24.00 10.94
N LEU A 376 7.42 23.66 11.72
CA LEU A 376 6.16 24.40 11.74
C LEU A 376 6.33 25.81 12.32
N GLN A 377 7.05 25.95 13.44
CA GLN A 377 7.36 27.27 14.03
C GLN A 377 8.16 28.16 13.06
N ASN A 378 9.18 27.60 12.42
CA ASN A 378 9.96 28.31 11.41
C ASN A 378 9.11 28.72 10.19
N ALA A 379 8.22 27.84 9.72
CA ALA A 379 7.33 28.17 8.62
C ALA A 379 6.38 29.32 8.99
N GLN A 380 5.81 29.32 10.20
CA GLN A 380 4.99 30.42 10.72
C GLN A 380 5.75 31.73 10.81
N ALA A 381 6.97 31.72 11.35
CA ALA A 381 7.82 32.90 11.41
C ALA A 381 8.15 33.43 10.00
N ARG A 382 8.48 32.53 9.06
CA ARG A 382 8.74 32.88 7.66
C ARG A 382 7.50 33.53 7.00
N VAL A 383 6.29 33.02 7.25
CA VAL A 383 5.06 33.62 6.74
C VAL A 383 4.93 35.08 7.21
N GLN A 384 5.14 35.37 8.50
CA GLN A 384 5.09 36.73 9.03
C GLN A 384 6.14 37.63 8.40
N VAL A 385 7.37 37.16 8.26
CA VAL A 385 8.46 37.93 7.62
C VAL A 385 8.13 38.21 6.15
N GLN A 386 7.61 37.21 5.41
CA GLN A 386 7.28 37.40 3.99
C GLN A 386 6.07 38.31 3.77
N LEU A 387 5.08 38.33 4.67
CA LEU A 387 3.98 39.27 4.61
C LEU A 387 4.48 40.71 4.80
N ALA A 388 5.38 40.97 5.76
CA ALA A 388 5.99 42.28 5.94
C ALA A 388 6.89 42.67 4.74
N ALA A 389 7.64 41.68 4.17
CA ALA A 389 8.46 41.92 2.98
C ALA A 389 7.63 42.26 1.76
N ILE A 390 6.47 41.61 1.55
CA ILE A 390 5.54 41.94 0.45
C ILE A 390 5.01 43.36 0.62
N ALA A 391 4.54 43.73 1.81
CA ALA A 391 4.02 45.06 2.07
C ALA A 391 5.10 46.14 1.79
N ALA A 392 6.35 45.93 2.20
CA ALA A 392 7.45 46.85 1.91
C ALA A 392 7.81 46.88 0.42
N ALA A 393 7.83 45.70 -0.26
CA ALA A 393 8.13 45.65 -1.69
C ALA A 393 7.02 46.25 -2.57
N GLU A 394 5.76 46.14 -2.16
CA GLU A 394 4.61 46.80 -2.84
C GLU A 394 4.69 48.32 -2.75
N GLU A 395 5.06 48.82 -1.58
CA GLU A 395 5.25 50.29 -1.41
C GLU A 395 6.48 50.78 -2.17
N ASP A 396 7.61 50.05 -2.12
CA ASP A 396 8.79 50.39 -2.93
C ASP A 396 8.45 50.42 -4.43
N LEU A 397 7.79 49.40 -4.92
CA LEU A 397 7.36 49.33 -6.32
C LEU A 397 6.46 50.54 -6.69
N ARG A 398 5.51 50.90 -5.83
CA ARG A 398 4.65 52.05 -6.01
C ARG A 398 5.46 53.35 -6.13
N VAL A 399 6.42 53.55 -5.23
CA VAL A 399 7.33 54.70 -5.23
C VAL A 399 8.17 54.74 -6.50
N GLN A 400 8.77 53.61 -6.88
CA GLN A 400 9.62 53.51 -8.09
C GLN A 400 8.81 53.71 -9.37
N GLN A 401 7.57 53.28 -9.43
CA GLN A 401 6.66 53.55 -10.55
C GLN A 401 6.40 55.07 -10.71
N GLN A 402 6.15 55.77 -9.61
CA GLN A 402 5.93 57.23 -9.62
C GLN A 402 7.21 57.99 -10.03
N ARG A 403 8.37 57.60 -9.45
CA ARG A 403 9.66 58.21 -9.79
C ARG A 403 10.04 57.98 -11.25
N TYR A 404 9.82 56.76 -11.77
CA TYR A 404 10.07 56.44 -13.16
C TYR A 404 9.13 57.24 -14.11
N ALA A 405 7.87 57.40 -13.75
CA ALA A 405 6.92 58.23 -14.51
C ALA A 405 7.37 59.69 -14.63
N LEU A 406 7.96 60.24 -13.56
CA LEU A 406 8.51 61.59 -13.50
C LEU A 406 9.94 61.73 -14.06
N GLY A 407 10.57 60.62 -14.52
CA GLY A 407 11.95 60.60 -14.98
C GLY A 407 13.01 60.67 -13.87
N ALA A 408 12.62 60.52 -12.59
CA ALA A 408 13.48 60.61 -11.41
C ALA A 408 14.09 59.26 -10.98
N SER A 409 13.82 58.16 -11.66
CA SER A 409 14.48 56.86 -11.50
C SER A 409 14.65 56.16 -12.83
N THR A 410 15.52 55.12 -12.86
CA THR A 410 15.80 54.35 -14.06
C THR A 410 14.80 53.19 -14.23
N LEU A 411 14.68 52.65 -15.47
CA LEU A 411 13.93 51.43 -15.69
C LEU A 411 14.53 50.25 -14.90
N LEU A 412 15.85 50.24 -14.68
CA LEU A 412 16.51 49.18 -13.92
C LEU A 412 16.03 49.18 -12.47
N ASP A 413 15.89 50.34 -11.83
CA ASP A 413 15.39 50.42 -10.44
C ASP A 413 13.96 49.88 -10.36
N LEU A 414 13.11 50.21 -11.31
CA LEU A 414 11.73 49.72 -11.39
C LEU A 414 11.69 48.17 -11.56
N LEU A 415 12.51 47.63 -12.48
CA LEU A 415 12.57 46.18 -12.70
C LEU A 415 13.12 45.43 -11.48
N THR A 416 14.05 46.05 -10.75
CA THR A 416 14.59 45.48 -9.50
C THR A 416 13.51 45.37 -8.43
N SER A 417 12.74 46.44 -8.20
CA SER A 417 11.61 46.42 -7.25
C SER A 417 10.54 45.40 -7.64
N GLN A 418 10.22 45.25 -8.96
CA GLN A 418 9.31 44.22 -9.45
C GLN A 418 9.83 42.81 -9.14
N THR A 419 11.12 42.57 -9.37
CA THR A 419 11.74 41.28 -9.08
C THR A 419 11.69 40.96 -7.60
N GLN A 420 11.98 41.90 -6.73
CA GLN A 420 11.92 41.74 -5.26
C GLN A 420 10.50 41.39 -4.80
N LEU A 421 9.47 42.09 -5.30
CA LEU A 421 8.08 41.78 -5.00
C LEU A 421 7.70 40.33 -5.41
N ASN A 422 8.07 39.94 -6.64
CA ASN A 422 7.78 38.61 -7.15
C ASN A 422 8.50 37.51 -6.33
N GLN A 423 9.74 37.75 -5.96
CA GLN A 423 10.49 36.84 -5.06
C GLN A 423 9.82 36.72 -3.69
N ALA A 424 9.40 37.82 -3.09
CA ALA A 424 8.70 37.81 -1.81
C ALA A 424 7.36 37.07 -1.88
N ARG A 425 6.60 37.23 -2.96
CA ARG A 425 5.34 36.48 -3.20
C ARG A 425 5.59 34.95 -3.34
N GLN A 426 6.57 34.56 -4.12
CA GLN A 426 6.93 33.13 -4.25
C GLN A 426 7.42 32.53 -2.91
N ALA A 427 8.23 33.28 -2.15
CA ALA A 427 8.68 32.86 -0.84
C ALA A 427 7.54 32.73 0.17
N LEU A 428 6.49 33.57 0.08
CA LEU A 428 5.28 33.43 0.90
C LEU A 428 4.52 32.15 0.56
N ILE A 429 4.29 31.84 -0.73
CA ILE A 429 3.61 30.63 -1.17
C ILE A 429 4.36 29.40 -0.61
N GLN A 430 5.69 29.37 -0.75
CA GLN A 430 6.51 28.27 -0.24
C GLN A 430 6.45 28.16 1.30
N ALA A 431 6.51 29.28 2.04
CA ALA A 431 6.43 29.26 3.49
C ALA A 431 5.07 28.75 4.00
N ARG A 432 3.97 29.12 3.33
CA ARG A 432 2.63 28.61 3.62
C ARG A 432 2.52 27.11 3.34
N PHE A 433 3.04 26.65 2.20
CA PHE A 433 3.12 25.22 1.86
C PHE A 433 3.90 24.44 2.91
N ASP A 434 5.11 24.90 3.27
CA ASP A 434 5.96 24.25 4.29
C ASP A 434 5.21 24.10 5.63
N GLY A 435 4.47 25.13 6.04
CA GLY A 435 3.67 25.11 7.26
C GLY A 435 2.54 24.07 7.23
N ARG A 436 1.85 23.96 6.09
CA ARG A 436 0.79 22.95 5.90
C ARG A 436 1.33 21.53 5.91
N VAL A 437 2.46 21.30 5.25
CA VAL A 437 3.13 19.99 5.24
C VAL A 437 3.62 19.63 6.63
N ALA A 438 4.26 20.54 7.37
CA ALA A 438 4.72 20.32 8.73
C ALA A 438 3.57 19.92 9.68
N ARG A 439 2.42 20.59 9.59
CA ARG A 439 1.22 20.22 10.34
C ARG A 439 0.70 18.84 9.96
N ALA A 440 0.67 18.50 8.67
CA ALA A 440 0.25 17.17 8.20
C ALA A 440 1.20 16.07 8.72
N GLN A 441 2.52 16.34 8.78
CA GLN A 441 3.52 15.45 9.36
C GLN A 441 3.30 15.23 10.85
N LEU A 442 3.01 16.29 11.61
CA LEU A 442 2.64 16.20 13.02
C LEU A 442 1.37 15.36 13.22
N SER A 443 0.34 15.59 12.40
CA SER A 443 -0.91 14.81 12.47
C SER A 443 -0.66 13.33 12.22
N SER A 444 0.17 12.96 11.23
CA SER A 444 0.55 11.56 10.97
C SER A 444 1.34 10.96 12.12
N LEU A 445 2.34 11.67 12.66
CA LEU A 445 3.15 11.23 13.79
C LEU A 445 2.31 10.92 15.03
N LEU A 446 1.32 11.75 15.33
CA LEU A 446 0.45 11.62 16.49
C LEU A 446 -0.71 10.64 16.30
N GLY A 447 -1.01 10.27 15.05
CA GLY A 447 -2.16 9.44 14.72
C GLY A 447 -3.51 10.12 15.00
N ARG A 448 -3.58 11.45 14.88
CA ARG A 448 -4.80 12.25 15.02
C ARG A 448 -4.74 13.52 14.17
N GLU A 449 -5.87 14.02 13.76
CA GLU A 449 -5.98 15.32 13.10
C GLU A 449 -5.70 16.46 14.12
N LEU A 450 -4.86 17.42 13.70
CA LEU A 450 -4.50 18.62 14.48
C LEU A 450 -5.25 19.84 13.97
#